data_880696232e4284a292b2eaec06bbc151
#
_entry.id   880696232e4284a292b2eaec06bbc151
#
_cell.length_a   1.000
_cell.length_b   1.000
_cell.length_c   1.000
_cell.angle_alpha   90.00
_cell.angle_beta   90.00
_cell.angle_gamma   90.00
#
_symmetry.space_group_name_H-M   'P 1'
#
loop_
_entity.id
_entity.type
_entity.pdbx_description
1 polymer ?
#
loop_
_entity_poly.entity_id
_entity_poly.type
_entity_poly.pdbx_seq_one_letter_code
_entity_poly.pdbx_strand_id
1 'polypeptide(L)'
;MTTTATSNQAGLATELVKLEAQVSEAKLPDALREKSVDMLTRLYSQEYDRIAHYINNITTIPWDTYSTDKLDIVNASSQMEKSHHGMQEPKDRIIEYLATLKLRRDTGHVDAVKAPAIFLVGLVGTGKTTFAYALAEVLGRKFARIPFGGLGS
;
A
#
# COMPACT_ATOMS: atom_id res chain seq x y z
N MET A 1 37.18 -8.69 31.09
CA MET A 1 36.46 -8.73 29.80
C MET A 1 34.95 -8.99 29.93
N THR A 2 34.32 -8.70 31.07
CA THR A 2 32.89 -9.02 31.34
C THR A 2 31.96 -7.81 31.29
N THR A 3 32.49 -6.59 31.19
CA THR A 3 31.67 -5.36 31.31
C THR A 3 31.02 -4.91 29.99
N THR A 4 31.57 -5.30 28.84
CA THR A 4 31.04 -4.89 27.53
C THR A 4 29.83 -5.70 27.08
N ALA A 5 29.71 -6.96 27.51
CA ALA A 5 28.57 -7.83 27.14
C ALA A 5 27.28 -7.40 27.87
N THR A 6 27.40 -6.96 29.13
CA THR A 6 26.26 -6.56 29.97
C THR A 6 25.66 -5.23 29.51
N SER A 7 26.47 -4.29 29.03
CA SER A 7 25.99 -2.99 28.50
C SER A 7 25.27 -3.15 27.16
N ASN A 8 25.68 -4.09 26.33
CA ASN A 8 25.06 -4.36 25.05
C ASN A 8 23.69 -5.04 25.21
N GLN A 9 23.54 -5.93 26.21
CA GLN A 9 22.26 -6.57 26.53
C GLN A 9 21.26 -5.58 27.14
N ALA A 10 21.69 -4.66 27.97
CA ALA A 10 20.82 -3.63 28.54
C ALA A 10 20.33 -2.63 27.46
N GLY A 11 21.19 -2.30 26.50
CA GLY A 11 20.81 -1.46 25.34
C GLY A 11 19.75 -2.15 24.46
N LEU A 12 19.96 -3.41 24.14
CA LEU A 12 19.02 -4.20 23.33
C LEU A 12 17.65 -4.36 24.02
N ALA A 13 17.63 -4.57 25.31
CA ALA A 13 16.37 -4.66 26.09
C ALA A 13 15.57 -3.35 26.05
N THR A 14 16.25 -2.20 26.15
CA THR A 14 15.59 -0.90 26.07
C THR A 14 15.02 -0.63 24.68
N GLU A 15 15.71 -1.05 23.63
CA GLU A 15 15.25 -0.88 22.25
C GLU A 15 14.09 -1.82 21.90
N LEU A 16 14.09 -3.04 22.43
CA LEU A 16 12.96 -3.96 22.32
C LEU A 16 11.68 -3.39 22.92
N VAL A 17 11.76 -2.82 24.12
CA VAL A 17 10.61 -2.19 24.77
C VAL A 17 10.05 -1.05 23.92
N LYS A 18 10.90 -0.28 23.24
CA LYS A 18 10.45 0.77 22.29
C LYS A 18 9.70 0.20 21.10
N LEU A 19 10.20 -0.89 20.51
CA LEU A 19 9.54 -1.54 19.37
C LEU A 19 8.20 -2.17 19.78
N GLU A 20 8.12 -2.78 20.96
CA GLU A 20 6.87 -3.30 21.52
C GLU A 20 5.84 -2.17 21.74
N ALA A 21 6.27 -1.04 22.28
CA ALA A 21 5.42 0.13 22.44
C ALA A 21 4.90 0.64 21.09
N GLN A 22 5.76 0.76 20.08
CA GLN A 22 5.37 1.16 18.73
C GLN A 22 4.30 0.22 18.12
N VAL A 23 4.46 -1.10 18.28
CA VAL A 23 3.50 -2.09 17.79
C VAL A 23 2.17 -1.99 18.54
N SER A 24 2.19 -1.70 19.85
CA SER A 24 0.97 -1.58 20.65
C SER A 24 0.18 -0.31 20.36
N GLU A 25 0.88 0.81 20.13
CA GLU A 25 0.27 2.13 19.87
C GLU A 25 -0.21 2.29 18.41
N ALA A 26 0.43 1.60 17.47
CA ALA A 26 0.07 1.69 16.07
C ALA A 26 -1.28 1.01 15.78
N LYS A 27 -2.07 1.61 14.88
CA LYS A 27 -3.33 1.04 14.38
C LYS A 27 -3.06 -0.05 13.35
N LEU A 28 -2.42 -1.14 13.77
CA LEU A 28 -2.11 -2.27 12.90
C LEU A 28 -3.31 -3.20 12.73
N PRO A 29 -3.51 -3.77 11.54
CA PRO A 29 -4.37 -4.94 11.37
C PRO A 29 -3.95 -6.08 12.31
N ASP A 30 -4.91 -6.83 12.85
CA ASP A 30 -4.66 -7.85 13.87
C ASP A 30 -3.60 -8.88 13.44
N ALA A 31 -3.67 -9.37 12.21
CA ALA A 31 -2.70 -10.31 11.66
C ALA A 31 -1.26 -9.76 11.62
N LEU A 32 -1.09 -8.46 11.37
CA LEU A 32 0.23 -7.82 11.38
C LEU A 32 0.73 -7.57 12.80
N ARG A 33 -0.17 -7.22 13.71
CA ARG A 33 0.14 -7.05 15.13
C ARG A 33 0.65 -8.38 15.72
N GLU A 34 -0.10 -9.46 15.52
CA GLU A 34 0.27 -10.79 16.00
C GLU A 34 1.63 -11.25 15.45
N LYS A 35 1.84 -11.09 14.13
CA LYS A 35 3.12 -11.40 13.49
C LYS A 35 4.27 -10.57 14.05
N SER A 36 4.06 -9.29 14.32
CA SER A 36 5.10 -8.40 14.85
C SER A 36 5.50 -8.79 16.27
N VAL A 37 4.53 -9.15 17.11
CA VAL A 37 4.78 -9.66 18.48
C VAL A 37 5.56 -10.98 18.43
N ASP A 38 5.17 -11.92 17.56
CA ASP A 38 5.91 -13.18 17.39
C ASP A 38 7.37 -12.94 16.94
N MET A 39 7.59 -12.02 16.00
CA MET A 39 8.93 -11.64 15.56
C MET A 39 9.78 -11.02 16.68
N LEU A 40 9.20 -10.16 17.53
CA LEU A 40 9.87 -9.55 18.66
C LEU A 40 10.20 -10.59 19.74
N THR A 41 9.30 -11.53 20.01
CA THR A 41 9.50 -12.61 21.01
C THR A 41 10.65 -13.54 20.63
N ARG A 42 10.87 -13.77 19.33
CA ARG A 42 11.93 -14.65 18.79
C ARG A 42 13.18 -13.89 18.38
N LEU A 43 13.30 -12.63 18.73
CA LEU A 43 14.38 -11.77 18.27
C LEU A 43 15.74 -12.20 18.83
N TYR A 44 16.66 -12.53 17.95
CA TYR A 44 18.09 -12.70 18.24
C TYR A 44 18.86 -11.46 17.84
N SER A 45 19.93 -11.15 18.54
CA SER A 45 20.74 -9.92 18.33
C SER A 45 21.18 -9.69 16.87
N GLN A 46 21.40 -10.76 16.11
CA GLN A 46 21.83 -10.66 14.70
C GLN A 46 20.73 -10.25 13.71
N GLU A 47 19.45 -10.33 14.11
CA GLU A 47 18.32 -9.98 13.26
C GLU A 47 17.64 -8.66 13.66
N TYR A 48 18.16 -8.01 14.70
CA TYR A 48 17.56 -6.81 15.28
C TYR A 48 17.29 -5.73 14.23
N ASP A 49 18.31 -5.34 13.46
CA ASP A 49 18.20 -4.24 12.49
C ASP A 49 17.12 -4.52 11.44
N ARG A 50 17.03 -5.76 10.96
CA ARG A 50 16.03 -6.17 9.98
C ARG A 50 14.61 -6.08 10.55
N ILE A 51 14.42 -6.57 11.77
CA ILE A 51 13.11 -6.58 12.42
C ILE A 51 12.71 -5.17 12.86
N ALA A 52 13.64 -4.37 13.39
CA ALA A 52 13.40 -2.98 13.72
C ALA A 52 12.99 -2.17 12.49
N HIS A 53 13.69 -2.36 11.37
CA HIS A 53 13.32 -1.70 10.12
C HIS A 53 11.94 -2.13 9.61
N TYR A 54 11.61 -3.41 9.69
CA TYR A 54 10.28 -3.91 9.34
C TYR A 54 9.19 -3.27 10.22
N ILE A 55 9.36 -3.27 11.53
CA ILE A 55 8.40 -2.69 12.47
C ILE A 55 8.22 -1.19 12.22
N ASN A 56 9.32 -0.44 12.10
CA ASN A 56 9.25 0.98 11.78
C ASN A 56 8.48 1.25 10.48
N ASN A 57 8.69 0.44 9.46
CA ASN A 57 7.96 0.60 8.19
C ASN A 57 6.47 0.33 8.35
N ILE A 58 6.07 -0.76 8.98
CA ILE A 58 4.63 -1.11 9.11
C ILE A 58 3.89 -0.17 10.05
N THR A 59 4.53 0.35 11.11
CA THR A 59 3.91 1.30 12.04
C THR A 59 3.78 2.70 11.47
N THR A 60 4.57 3.04 10.46
CA THR A 60 4.49 4.33 9.75
C THR A 60 3.38 4.35 8.70
N ILE A 61 2.92 3.19 8.23
CA ILE A 61 1.84 3.12 7.25
C ILE A 61 0.53 3.58 7.90
N PRO A 62 -0.20 4.53 7.28
CA PRO A 62 -1.49 5.00 7.80
C PRO A 62 -2.59 3.97 7.49
N TRP A 63 -2.63 2.89 8.26
CA TRP A 63 -3.68 1.88 8.19
C TRP A 63 -5.06 2.52 8.44
N ASP A 64 -6.11 2.02 7.82
CA ASP A 64 -7.49 2.56 7.90
C ASP A 64 -7.68 3.99 7.37
N THR A 65 -6.70 4.49 6.61
CA THR A 65 -6.82 5.80 5.94
C THR A 65 -7.13 5.59 4.47
N TYR A 66 -8.34 5.96 4.07
CA TYR A 66 -8.82 5.77 2.71
C TYR A 66 -9.16 7.12 2.06
N SER A 67 -8.89 7.25 0.78
CA SER A 67 -9.37 8.39 -0.02
C SER A 67 -10.81 8.15 -0.44
N THR A 68 -11.59 9.23 -0.53
CA THR A 68 -12.94 9.15 -1.11
C THR A 68 -12.85 9.16 -2.62
N ASP A 69 -13.39 8.12 -3.26
CA ASP A 69 -13.38 7.99 -4.72
C ASP A 69 -14.38 8.94 -5.38
N LYS A 70 -13.93 9.60 -6.43
CA LYS A 70 -14.80 10.33 -7.34
C LYS A 70 -15.39 9.32 -8.36
N LEU A 71 -16.67 9.02 -8.22
CA LEU A 71 -17.35 8.07 -9.09
C LEU A 71 -18.29 8.78 -10.10
N ASP A 72 -17.76 9.81 -10.74
CA ASP A 72 -18.41 10.52 -11.84
C ASP A 72 -18.01 9.89 -13.18
N ILE A 73 -18.86 9.00 -13.68
CA ILE A 73 -18.59 8.19 -14.88
C ILE A 73 -18.48 9.08 -16.14
N VAL A 74 -19.29 10.14 -16.25
CA VAL A 74 -19.29 11.03 -17.41
C VAL A 74 -18.00 11.83 -17.47
N ASN A 75 -17.60 12.40 -16.34
CA ASN A 75 -16.33 13.13 -16.23
C ASN A 75 -15.14 12.21 -16.43
N ALA A 76 -15.19 10.99 -15.89
CA ALA A 76 -14.16 9.98 -16.07
C ALA A 76 -13.92 9.63 -17.53
N SER A 77 -14.99 9.34 -18.29
CA SER A 77 -14.91 9.07 -19.72
C SER A 77 -14.32 10.25 -20.50
N SER A 78 -14.79 11.46 -20.23
CA SER A 78 -14.28 12.68 -20.90
C SER A 78 -12.80 12.94 -20.60
N GLN A 79 -12.36 12.76 -19.37
CA GLN A 79 -10.95 12.95 -18.99
C GLN A 79 -10.04 11.89 -19.63
N MET A 80 -10.47 10.63 -19.66
CA MET A 80 -9.69 9.56 -20.30
C MET A 80 -9.59 9.75 -21.82
N GLU A 81 -10.63 10.27 -22.49
CA GLU A 81 -10.57 10.60 -23.91
C GLU A 81 -9.59 11.74 -24.20
N LYS A 82 -9.52 12.75 -23.34
CA LYS A 82 -8.58 13.87 -23.47
C LYS A 82 -7.14 13.47 -23.20
N SER A 83 -6.91 12.56 -22.26
CA SER A 83 -5.55 12.18 -21.83
C SER A 83 -4.87 11.17 -22.76
N HIS A 84 -5.64 10.30 -23.40
CA HIS A 84 -5.13 9.23 -24.26
C HIS A 84 -5.97 9.09 -25.51
N HIS A 85 -5.29 9.18 -26.66
CA HIS A 85 -5.93 8.89 -27.94
C HIS A 85 -5.95 7.36 -28.19
N GLY A 86 -7.09 6.83 -28.62
CA GLY A 86 -7.27 5.38 -28.78
C GLY A 86 -7.40 4.65 -27.44
N MET A 87 -6.91 3.41 -27.36
CA MET A 87 -7.02 2.54 -26.17
C MET A 87 -8.47 2.36 -25.69
N GLN A 88 -9.42 2.22 -26.61
CA GLN A 88 -10.84 2.19 -26.30
C GLN A 88 -11.18 1.03 -25.35
N GLU A 89 -10.72 -0.19 -25.65
CA GLU A 89 -10.99 -1.36 -24.83
C GLU A 89 -10.54 -1.20 -23.35
N PRO A 90 -9.29 -0.75 -23.04
CA PRO A 90 -8.92 -0.42 -21.67
C PRO A 90 -9.78 0.66 -21.01
N LYS A 91 -10.17 1.70 -21.73
CA LYS A 91 -11.05 2.76 -21.23
C LYS A 91 -12.43 2.22 -20.87
N ASP A 92 -13.04 1.43 -21.75
CA ASP A 92 -14.35 0.85 -21.51
C ASP A 92 -14.34 -0.06 -20.28
N ARG A 93 -13.30 -0.87 -20.11
CA ARG A 93 -13.11 -1.70 -18.90
C ARG A 93 -13.04 -0.88 -17.62
N ILE A 94 -12.36 0.27 -17.65
CA ILE A 94 -12.29 1.16 -16.49
C ILE A 94 -13.66 1.79 -16.21
N ILE A 95 -14.38 2.22 -17.23
CA ILE A 95 -15.72 2.80 -17.08
C ILE A 95 -16.71 1.77 -16.51
N GLU A 96 -16.69 0.52 -16.99
CA GLU A 96 -17.48 -0.58 -16.44
C GLU A 96 -17.17 -0.82 -14.96
N TYR A 97 -15.88 -0.79 -14.60
CA TYR A 97 -15.44 -0.93 -13.22
C TYR A 97 -15.95 0.22 -12.33
N LEU A 98 -15.82 1.46 -12.78
CA LEU A 98 -16.32 2.63 -12.07
C LEU A 98 -17.85 2.59 -11.88
N ALA A 99 -18.59 2.14 -12.90
CA ALA A 99 -20.02 1.95 -12.84
C ALA A 99 -20.39 0.90 -11.78
N THR A 100 -19.65 -0.19 -11.71
CA THR A 100 -19.85 -1.25 -10.70
C THR A 100 -19.57 -0.72 -9.29
N LEU A 101 -18.50 0.05 -9.09
CA LEU A 101 -18.18 0.67 -7.80
C LEU A 101 -19.27 1.65 -7.36
N LYS A 102 -19.75 2.47 -8.30
CA LYS A 102 -20.85 3.42 -8.05
C LYS A 102 -22.12 2.70 -7.63
N LEU A 103 -22.53 1.69 -8.38
CA LEU A 103 -23.73 0.90 -8.08
C LEU A 103 -23.64 0.28 -6.68
N ARG A 104 -22.52 -0.33 -6.32
CA ARG A 104 -22.32 -0.93 -5.00
C ARG A 104 -22.40 0.09 -3.88
N ARG A 105 -21.78 1.26 -4.06
CA ARG A 105 -21.88 2.36 -3.10
C ARG A 105 -23.32 2.83 -2.93
N ASP A 106 -24.03 3.02 -4.03
CA ASP A 106 -25.40 3.55 -4.04
C ASP A 106 -26.42 2.53 -3.47
N THR A 107 -26.10 1.22 -3.53
CA THR A 107 -26.91 0.13 -2.95
C THR A 107 -26.51 -0.24 -1.51
N GLY A 108 -25.54 0.47 -0.91
CA GLY A 108 -25.09 0.22 0.46
C GLY A 108 -24.26 -1.06 0.66
N HIS A 109 -23.90 -1.76 -0.43
CA HIS A 109 -23.01 -2.92 -0.37
C HIS A 109 -21.56 -2.47 -0.29
N VAL A 110 -21.16 -1.92 0.87
CA VAL A 110 -19.84 -1.34 1.13
C VAL A 110 -18.82 -2.40 1.57
N ASP A 111 -19.20 -3.67 1.56
CA ASP A 111 -18.26 -4.74 1.86
C ASP A 111 -17.01 -4.57 1.00
N ALA A 112 -15.86 -4.60 1.67
CA ALA A 112 -14.55 -4.29 1.11
C ALA A 112 -14.38 -4.88 -0.30
N VAL A 113 -14.72 -4.07 -1.30
CA VAL A 113 -14.50 -4.45 -2.69
C VAL A 113 -13.00 -4.54 -2.85
N LYS A 114 -12.49 -5.76 -2.85
CA LYS A 114 -11.11 -5.98 -3.27
C LYS A 114 -11.02 -5.40 -4.67
N ALA A 115 -10.37 -4.23 -4.79
CA ALA A 115 -10.14 -3.62 -6.08
C ALA A 115 -9.42 -4.65 -6.97
N PRO A 116 -9.91 -4.93 -8.18
CA PRO A 116 -9.23 -5.84 -9.06
C PRO A 116 -7.84 -5.30 -9.39
N ALA A 117 -6.85 -6.18 -9.43
CA ALA A 117 -5.56 -5.82 -9.97
C ALA A 117 -5.68 -5.62 -11.47
N ILE A 118 -5.29 -4.45 -11.97
CA ILE A 118 -5.27 -4.15 -13.40
C ILE A 118 -3.87 -4.42 -13.92
N PHE A 119 -3.77 -5.29 -14.92
CA PHE A 119 -2.51 -5.66 -15.55
C PHE A 119 -2.45 -5.07 -16.98
N LEU A 120 -1.57 -4.07 -17.16
CA LEU A 120 -1.36 -3.41 -18.45
C LEU A 120 -0.15 -4.00 -19.17
N VAL A 121 -0.38 -4.68 -20.27
CA VAL A 121 0.66 -5.29 -21.12
C VAL A 121 0.75 -4.55 -22.44
N GLY A 122 1.95 -4.33 -22.93
CA GLY A 122 2.19 -3.66 -24.22
C GLY A 122 3.65 -3.24 -24.38
N LEU A 123 4.00 -2.80 -25.58
CA LEU A 123 5.35 -2.35 -25.91
C LEU A 123 5.78 -1.13 -25.11
N VAL A 124 7.08 -0.88 -25.05
CA VAL A 124 7.64 0.34 -24.45
C VAL A 124 7.12 1.56 -25.20
N GLY A 125 6.76 2.62 -24.48
CA GLY A 125 6.26 3.85 -25.08
C GLY A 125 4.76 3.88 -25.42
N THR A 126 4.00 2.81 -25.20
CA THR A 126 2.55 2.76 -25.50
C THR A 126 1.64 3.49 -24.51
N GLY A 127 2.21 4.25 -23.56
CA GLY A 127 1.41 5.05 -22.63
C GLY A 127 0.87 4.33 -21.40
N LYS A 128 1.32 3.10 -21.08
CA LYS A 128 0.83 2.33 -19.92
C LYS A 128 0.91 3.08 -18.58
N THR A 129 2.03 3.72 -18.32
CA THR A 129 2.25 4.47 -17.08
C THR A 129 1.40 5.74 -17.04
N THR A 130 1.30 6.46 -18.15
CA THR A 130 0.47 7.67 -18.24
C THR A 130 -1.02 7.34 -18.12
N PHE A 131 -1.44 6.19 -18.64
CA PHE A 131 -2.80 5.67 -18.45
C PHE A 131 -3.12 5.40 -16.97
N ALA A 132 -2.16 4.82 -16.22
CA ALA A 132 -2.33 4.62 -14.78
C ALA A 132 -2.41 5.95 -14.00
N TYR A 133 -1.66 6.97 -14.42
CA TYR A 133 -1.79 8.33 -13.86
C TYR A 133 -3.17 8.93 -14.13
N ALA A 134 -3.65 8.85 -15.38
CA ALA A 134 -4.96 9.35 -15.74
C ALA A 134 -6.08 8.67 -14.95
N LEU A 135 -5.96 7.37 -14.72
CA LEU A 135 -6.90 6.62 -13.88
C LEU A 135 -6.92 7.11 -12.43
N ALA A 136 -5.74 7.35 -11.84
CA ALA A 136 -5.65 7.87 -10.47
C ALA A 136 -6.28 9.28 -10.36
N GLU A 137 -6.07 10.14 -11.36
CA GLU A 137 -6.64 11.48 -11.44
C GLU A 137 -8.17 11.44 -11.55
N VAL A 138 -8.70 10.58 -12.43
CA VAL A 138 -10.14 10.34 -12.60
C VAL A 138 -10.80 9.91 -11.30
N LEU A 139 -10.16 9.01 -10.54
CA LEU A 139 -10.63 8.54 -9.25
C LEU A 139 -10.44 9.57 -8.12
N GLY A 140 -9.64 10.61 -8.34
CA GLY A 140 -9.23 11.56 -7.31
C GLY A 140 -8.27 10.95 -6.28
N ARG A 141 -7.55 9.88 -6.67
CA ARG A 141 -6.57 9.18 -5.82
C ARG A 141 -5.17 9.70 -6.03
N LYS A 142 -4.35 9.64 -5.00
CA LYS A 142 -2.91 9.88 -5.12
C LYS A 142 -2.26 8.70 -5.86
N PHE A 143 -1.34 9.01 -6.76
CA PHE A 143 -0.57 8.01 -7.49
C PHE A 143 0.78 7.76 -6.81
N ALA A 144 1.15 6.50 -6.64
CA ALA A 144 2.48 6.09 -6.20
C ALA A 144 3.04 5.05 -7.18
N ARG A 145 4.30 5.19 -7.57
CA ARG A 145 4.99 4.24 -8.43
C ARG A 145 6.05 3.47 -7.64
N ILE A 146 5.95 2.16 -7.64
CA ILE A 146 6.94 1.27 -7.02
C ILE A 146 7.68 0.54 -8.16
N PRO A 147 8.93 0.90 -8.48
CA PRO A 147 9.71 0.19 -9.49
C PRO A 147 10.22 -1.12 -8.89
N PHE A 148 9.87 -2.26 -9.48
CA PHE A 148 10.42 -3.57 -9.07
C PHE A 148 11.78 -3.87 -9.69
N GLY A 149 12.17 -3.19 -10.76
CA GLY A 149 13.50 -3.30 -11.34
C GLY A 149 14.53 -2.62 -10.42
N GLY A 150 15.51 -3.39 -9.93
CA GLY A 150 16.56 -2.89 -9.03
C GLY A 150 16.31 -3.07 -7.53
N LEU A 151 15.23 -3.74 -7.12
CA LEU A 151 14.99 -4.08 -5.71
C LEU A 151 15.79 -5.31 -5.21
N GLY A 152 16.71 -5.83 -6.01
CA GLY A 152 17.47 -7.06 -5.74
C GLY A 152 18.97 -6.86 -5.64
N SER A 153 19.46 -5.73 -5.14
CA SER A 153 20.88 -5.55 -4.84
C SER A 153 21.08 -5.33 -3.35
#